data_acc8df2a3865c7a70bc699b816bb583f
#
_entry.id   acc8df2a3865c7a70bc699b816bb583f
#
_cell.length_a   1.000
_cell.length_b   1.000
_cell.length_c   1.000
_cell.angle_alpha   90.00
_cell.angle_beta   90.00
_cell.angle_gamma   90.00
#
_symmetry.space_group_name_H-M   'P 1'
#
loop_
_entity.id
_entity.type
_entity.pdbx_description
1 polymer ?
#
loop_
_entity_poly.entity_id
_entity_poly.type
_entity_poly.pdbx_seq_one_letter_code
_entity_poly.pdbx_strand_id
1 'polypeptide(L)'
;MLINKKIEILAAAPDLLEELISEVPEGIKKVRRIKGKWSIHEHACHLAEAQRMIIGRFKRFKQEKNPTFVPYLPGTTVPDDNLAKMDLQEQLADFRKNRLVMIDILKNYTAEDWQNEGSHPEYTSINPLLWLRHVLMHDHFHMYRIEELLLTTEEYLRKP
;
A
#
# COMPACT_ATOMS: atom_id res chain seq x y z
N MET A 1 -2.00 -5.97 -22.63
CA MET A 1 -3.37 -5.63 -22.19
C MET A 1 -3.55 -5.73 -20.67
N LEU A 2 -3.26 -6.86 -20.02
CA LEU A 2 -3.51 -7.04 -18.57
C LEU A 2 -2.61 -6.19 -17.64
N ILE A 3 -1.36 -5.93 -18.02
CA ILE A 3 -0.41 -5.10 -17.25
C ILE A 3 -0.91 -3.65 -17.21
N ASN A 4 -1.23 -3.07 -18.36
CA ASN A 4 -1.71 -1.68 -18.45
C ASN A 4 -2.95 -1.46 -17.59
N LYS A 5 -3.91 -2.42 -17.61
CA LYS A 5 -5.10 -2.34 -16.77
C LYS A 5 -4.77 -2.31 -15.26
N LYS A 6 -3.78 -3.10 -14.81
CA LYS A 6 -3.33 -3.06 -13.41
C LYS A 6 -2.68 -1.71 -13.07
N ILE A 7 -1.89 -1.15 -13.98
CA ILE A 7 -1.27 0.17 -13.81
C ILE A 7 -2.33 1.27 -13.72
N GLU A 8 -3.40 1.20 -14.54
CA GLU A 8 -4.53 2.12 -14.47
C GLU A 8 -5.27 2.05 -13.13
N ILE A 9 -5.53 0.85 -12.62
CA ILE A 9 -6.17 0.65 -11.32
C ILE A 9 -5.29 1.25 -10.20
N LEU A 10 -3.97 1.00 -10.23
CA LEU A 10 -3.05 1.59 -9.27
C LEU A 10 -3.00 3.12 -9.36
N ALA A 11 -3.10 3.68 -10.56
CA ALA A 11 -3.11 5.12 -10.76
C ALA A 11 -4.35 5.80 -10.15
N ALA A 12 -5.48 5.09 -10.11
CA ALA A 12 -6.73 5.58 -9.51
C ALA A 12 -6.78 5.43 -7.97
N ALA A 13 -5.90 4.63 -7.38
CA ALA A 13 -5.94 4.35 -5.94
C ALA A 13 -5.86 5.58 -5.02
N PRO A 14 -5.09 6.66 -5.33
CA PRO A 14 -5.09 7.87 -4.50
C PRO A 14 -6.45 8.58 -4.46
N ASP A 15 -7.17 8.64 -5.59
CA ASP A 15 -8.49 9.26 -5.64
C ASP A 15 -9.48 8.47 -4.77
N LEU A 16 -9.49 7.15 -4.88
CA LEU A 16 -10.34 6.28 -4.06
C LEU A 16 -10.00 6.40 -2.56
N LEU A 17 -8.72 6.46 -2.20
CA LEU A 17 -8.33 6.61 -0.79
C LEU A 17 -8.79 7.95 -0.22
N GLU A 18 -8.62 9.04 -0.97
CA GLU A 18 -9.06 10.38 -0.55
C GLU A 18 -10.58 10.45 -0.41
N GLU A 19 -11.34 9.84 -1.34
CA GLU A 19 -12.79 9.72 -1.27
C GLU A 19 -13.21 8.99 0.03
N LEU A 20 -12.69 7.78 0.28
CA LEU A 20 -12.96 7.02 1.49
C LEU A 20 -12.66 7.81 2.78
N ILE A 21 -11.51 8.49 2.84
CA ILE A 21 -11.13 9.27 4.02
C ILE A 21 -12.02 10.50 4.21
N SER A 22 -12.52 11.11 3.14
CA SER A 22 -13.41 12.26 3.20
C SER A 22 -14.76 11.95 3.83
N GLU A 23 -15.23 10.71 3.69
CA GLU A 23 -16.49 10.21 4.27
C GLU A 23 -16.38 9.88 5.76
N VAL A 24 -15.15 9.74 6.28
CA VAL A 24 -14.94 9.32 7.68
C VAL A 24 -15.15 10.50 8.64
N PRO A 25 -16.07 10.40 9.63
CA PRO A 25 -16.20 11.41 10.67
C PRO A 25 -14.90 11.59 11.47
N GLU A 26 -14.52 12.84 11.76
CA GLU A 26 -13.27 13.14 12.49
C GLU A 26 -13.14 12.38 13.81
N GLY A 27 -14.25 12.23 14.54
CA GLY A 27 -14.26 11.58 15.85
C GLY A 27 -13.84 10.12 15.87
N ILE A 28 -13.84 9.43 14.70
CA ILE A 28 -13.48 8.02 14.62
C ILE A 28 -12.20 7.75 13.83
N LYS A 29 -11.66 8.72 13.11
CA LYS A 29 -10.47 8.53 12.24
C LYS A 29 -9.30 7.90 12.98
N LYS A 30 -8.98 8.36 14.19
CA LYS A 30 -7.87 7.90 15.01
C LYS A 30 -8.24 6.83 16.05
N VAL A 31 -9.51 6.44 16.10
CA VAL A 31 -9.98 5.44 17.08
C VAL A 31 -9.66 4.04 16.57
N ARG A 32 -8.92 3.27 17.36
CA ARG A 32 -8.73 1.84 17.13
C ARG A 32 -9.98 1.09 17.57
N ARG A 33 -10.97 1.01 16.70
CA ARG A 33 -12.29 0.42 16.96
C ARG A 33 -12.26 -1.07 17.27
N ILE A 34 -11.21 -1.76 16.84
CA ILE A 34 -10.94 -3.17 17.16
C ILE A 34 -9.67 -3.23 17.99
N LYS A 35 -9.74 -3.89 19.16
CA LYS A 35 -8.58 -4.01 20.05
C LYS A 35 -7.38 -4.66 19.34
N GLY A 36 -6.22 -4.00 19.40
CA GLY A 36 -4.99 -4.51 18.79
C GLY A 36 -4.92 -4.43 17.27
N LYS A 37 -5.88 -3.72 16.62
CA LYS A 37 -5.86 -3.44 15.19
C LYS A 37 -5.70 -1.93 14.94
N TRP A 38 -5.24 -1.59 13.76
CA TRP A 38 -5.07 -0.21 13.33
C TRP A 38 -6.40 0.54 13.19
N SER A 39 -6.34 1.83 13.40
CA SER A 39 -7.40 2.78 13.09
C SER A 39 -7.46 3.07 11.58
N ILE A 40 -8.50 3.75 11.14
CA ILE A 40 -8.65 4.25 9.76
C ILE A 40 -7.44 5.13 9.39
N HIS A 41 -7.07 6.05 10.27
CA HIS A 41 -5.91 6.92 10.11
C HIS A 41 -4.61 6.14 9.90
N GLU A 42 -4.37 5.12 10.71
CA GLU A 42 -3.15 4.30 10.63
C GLU A 42 -3.10 3.48 9.34
N HIS A 43 -4.22 2.94 8.87
CA HIS A 43 -4.29 2.26 7.57
C HIS A 43 -3.94 3.20 6.42
N ALA A 44 -4.47 4.44 6.41
CA ALA A 44 -4.18 5.42 5.38
C ALA A 44 -2.69 5.86 5.39
N CYS A 45 -2.15 6.15 6.58
CA CYS A 45 -0.73 6.52 6.74
C CYS A 45 0.21 5.37 6.31
N HIS A 46 -0.15 4.12 6.63
CA HIS A 46 0.62 2.95 6.21
C HIS A 46 0.69 2.81 4.69
N LEU A 47 -0.39 3.07 3.97
CA LEU A 47 -0.39 3.05 2.51
C LEU A 47 0.64 4.04 1.92
N ALA A 48 0.79 5.21 2.52
CA ALA A 48 1.79 6.20 2.10
C ALA A 48 3.22 5.75 2.42
N GLU A 49 3.47 5.28 3.64
CA GLU A 49 4.79 4.83 4.08
C GLU A 49 5.30 3.63 3.26
N ALA A 50 4.44 2.67 2.98
CA ALA A 50 4.79 1.48 2.21
C ALA A 50 5.28 1.79 0.78
N GLN A 51 4.87 2.96 0.19
CA GLN A 51 5.25 3.32 -1.17
C GLN A 51 6.78 3.37 -1.37
N ARG A 52 7.53 3.82 -0.38
CA ARG A 52 9.00 3.94 -0.49
C ARG A 52 9.65 2.57 -0.73
N MET A 53 9.25 1.58 0.05
CA MET A 53 9.73 0.20 -0.10
C MET A 53 9.25 -0.41 -1.42
N ILE A 54 7.97 -0.21 -1.76
CA ILE A 54 7.36 -0.71 -3.00
C ILE A 54 8.09 -0.18 -4.23
N ILE A 55 8.31 1.15 -4.30
CA ILE A 55 9.04 1.81 -5.38
C ILE A 55 10.49 1.31 -5.44
N GLY A 56 11.13 1.17 -4.29
CA GLY A 56 12.50 0.64 -4.19
C GLY A 56 12.62 -0.73 -4.83
N ARG A 57 11.67 -1.64 -4.61
CA ARG A 57 11.66 -2.97 -5.22
C ARG A 57 11.47 -2.91 -6.74
N PHE A 58 10.56 -2.07 -7.26
CA PHE A 58 10.44 -1.88 -8.71
C PHE A 58 11.72 -1.30 -9.34
N LYS A 59 12.36 -0.31 -8.70
CA LYS A 59 13.65 0.22 -9.18
C LYS A 59 14.73 -0.86 -9.25
N ARG A 60 14.81 -1.71 -8.25
CA ARG A 60 15.79 -2.80 -8.22
C ARG A 60 15.53 -3.84 -9.31
N PHE A 61 14.30 -4.21 -9.60
CA PHE A 61 13.97 -5.08 -10.73
C PHE A 61 14.43 -4.49 -12.08
N LYS A 62 14.43 -3.16 -12.22
CA LYS A 62 14.88 -2.49 -13.43
C LYS A 62 16.41 -2.36 -13.51
N GLN A 63 17.08 -2.24 -12.38
CA GLN A 63 18.52 -1.91 -12.29
C GLN A 63 19.41 -3.13 -12.05
N GLU A 64 18.87 -4.19 -11.47
CA GLU A 64 19.62 -5.37 -11.05
C GLU A 64 19.07 -6.61 -11.76
N LYS A 65 19.95 -7.49 -12.19
CA LYS A 65 19.57 -8.82 -12.66
C LYS A 65 19.43 -9.77 -11.46
N ASN A 66 18.27 -10.44 -11.36
CA ASN A 66 17.94 -11.36 -10.26
C ASN A 66 18.12 -10.73 -8.85
N PRO A 67 17.46 -9.60 -8.54
CA PRO A 67 17.62 -8.94 -7.24
C PRO A 67 17.17 -9.85 -6.08
N THR A 68 17.92 -9.80 -4.98
CA THR A 68 17.52 -10.47 -3.72
C THR A 68 16.87 -9.46 -2.79
N PHE A 69 15.64 -9.77 -2.36
CA PHE A 69 14.88 -8.92 -1.45
C PHE A 69 14.91 -9.47 -0.03
N VAL A 70 14.74 -8.57 0.93
CA VAL A 70 14.58 -8.91 2.35
C VAL A 70 13.10 -8.77 2.75
N PRO A 71 12.63 -9.51 3.77
CA PRO A 71 11.32 -9.33 4.34
C PRO A 71 11.10 -7.88 4.78
N TYR A 72 9.90 -7.37 4.52
CA TYR A 72 9.44 -6.15 5.15
C TYR A 72 8.72 -6.54 6.44
N LEU A 73 9.27 -6.10 7.57
CA LEU A 73 8.64 -6.30 8.86
C LEU A 73 7.95 -5.00 9.27
N PRO A 74 6.62 -4.94 9.27
CA PRO A 74 5.89 -3.79 9.79
C PRO A 74 6.37 -3.47 11.22
N GLY A 75 6.54 -2.17 11.52
CA GLY A 75 7.03 -1.73 12.83
C GLY A 75 8.56 -1.66 12.98
N THR A 76 9.35 -2.21 12.05
CA THR A 76 10.82 -2.07 12.10
C THR A 76 11.34 -0.81 11.42
N THR A 77 10.69 -0.38 10.34
CA THR A 77 11.01 0.88 9.63
C THR A 77 10.25 2.06 10.21
N VAL A 78 9.00 1.86 10.59
CA VAL A 78 8.16 2.83 11.25
C VAL A 78 7.45 2.12 12.41
N PRO A 79 7.77 2.44 13.68
CA PRO A 79 7.02 1.90 14.82
C PRO A 79 5.52 2.22 14.67
N ASP A 80 4.65 1.26 15.03
CA ASP A 80 3.19 1.40 14.90
C ASP A 80 2.66 2.70 15.55
N ASP A 81 3.27 3.12 16.66
CA ASP A 81 2.90 4.39 17.32
C ASP A 81 3.19 5.64 16.49
N ASN A 82 4.07 5.56 15.50
CA ASN A 82 4.37 6.70 14.62
C ASN A 82 3.27 6.93 13.58
N LEU A 83 2.63 5.87 13.08
CA LEU A 83 1.51 6.02 12.13
C LEU A 83 0.38 6.87 12.73
N ALA A 84 0.05 6.67 14.00
CA ALA A 84 -0.99 7.43 14.70
C ALA A 84 -0.65 8.94 14.87
N LYS A 85 0.64 9.30 14.80
CA LYS A 85 1.14 10.67 15.00
C LYS A 85 1.35 11.43 13.69
N MET A 86 1.34 10.76 12.56
CA MET A 86 1.54 11.38 11.25
C MET A 86 0.42 12.35 10.90
N ASP A 87 0.72 13.37 10.12
CA ASP A 87 -0.29 14.24 9.54
C ASP A 87 -0.97 13.51 8.37
N LEU A 88 -2.28 13.31 8.46
CA LEU A 88 -3.05 12.56 7.48
C LEU A 88 -3.05 13.23 6.11
N GLN A 89 -3.13 14.56 6.05
CA GLN A 89 -3.17 15.28 4.79
C GLN A 89 -1.81 15.21 4.07
N GLU A 90 -0.72 15.33 4.82
CA GLU A 90 0.63 15.13 4.29
C GLU A 90 0.80 13.71 3.76
N GLN A 91 0.30 12.70 4.48
CA GLN A 91 0.40 11.30 4.06
C GLN A 91 -0.43 11.00 2.80
N LEU A 92 -1.64 11.54 2.67
CA LEU A 92 -2.44 11.42 1.46
C LEU A 92 -1.74 12.06 0.25
N ALA A 93 -1.16 13.26 0.44
CA ALA A 93 -0.39 13.93 -0.60
C ALA A 93 0.87 13.13 -1.00
N ASP A 94 1.58 12.56 -0.02
CA ASP A 94 2.75 11.70 -0.25
C ASP A 94 2.37 10.38 -0.96
N PHE A 95 1.25 9.77 -0.60
CA PHE A 95 0.74 8.59 -1.30
C PHE A 95 0.49 8.90 -2.78
N ARG A 96 -0.20 9.99 -3.09
CA ARG A 96 -0.46 10.45 -4.47
C ARG A 96 0.83 10.71 -5.23
N LYS A 97 1.74 11.49 -4.66
CA LYS A 97 3.03 11.84 -5.26
C LYS A 97 3.87 10.60 -5.57
N ASN A 98 4.03 9.72 -4.60
CA ASN A 98 4.81 8.50 -4.77
C ASN A 98 4.15 7.53 -5.75
N ARG A 99 2.81 7.49 -5.82
CA ARG A 99 2.08 6.72 -6.82
C ARG A 99 2.39 7.17 -8.23
N LEU A 100 2.45 8.46 -8.49
CA LEU A 100 2.85 8.99 -9.81
C LEU A 100 4.28 8.56 -10.18
N VAL A 101 5.21 8.62 -9.22
CA VAL A 101 6.58 8.13 -9.43
C VAL A 101 6.59 6.63 -9.77
N MET A 102 5.83 5.83 -9.05
CA MET A 102 5.74 4.39 -9.32
C MET A 102 5.15 4.10 -10.70
N ILE A 103 4.08 4.80 -11.08
CA ILE A 103 3.44 4.65 -12.40
C ILE A 103 4.41 5.01 -13.52
N ASP A 104 5.19 6.08 -13.37
CA ASP A 104 6.22 6.47 -14.34
C ASP A 104 7.28 5.37 -14.51
N ILE A 105 7.78 4.82 -13.41
CA ILE A 105 8.72 3.69 -13.45
C ILE A 105 8.14 2.51 -14.22
N LEU A 106 6.89 2.10 -13.91
CA LEU A 106 6.24 0.96 -14.53
C LEU A 106 5.94 1.15 -16.02
N LYS A 107 5.60 2.37 -16.43
CA LYS A 107 5.41 2.72 -17.85
C LYS A 107 6.71 2.65 -18.66
N ASN A 108 7.84 2.83 -18.01
CA ASN A 108 9.17 2.77 -18.61
C ASN A 108 9.84 1.38 -18.50
N TYR A 109 9.11 0.34 -18.09
CA TYR A 109 9.58 -1.04 -18.10
C TYR A 109 9.60 -1.61 -19.51
N THR A 110 10.71 -2.22 -19.88
CA THR A 110 10.84 -3.02 -21.11
C THR A 110 10.24 -4.41 -20.94
N ALA A 111 10.13 -5.15 -22.04
CA ALA A 111 9.69 -6.54 -21.97
C ALA A 111 10.65 -7.41 -21.13
N GLU A 112 11.95 -7.10 -21.15
CA GLU A 112 12.97 -7.78 -20.35
C GLU A 112 12.82 -7.46 -18.86
N ASP A 113 12.56 -6.19 -18.50
CA ASP A 113 12.32 -5.78 -17.11
C ASP A 113 11.14 -6.59 -16.50
N TRP A 114 10.06 -6.78 -17.26
CA TRP A 114 8.90 -7.56 -16.81
C TRP A 114 9.17 -9.05 -16.63
N GLN A 115 10.21 -9.59 -17.25
CA GLN A 115 10.62 -10.99 -17.15
C GLN A 115 11.71 -11.22 -16.10
N ASN A 116 12.23 -10.14 -15.47
CA ASN A 116 13.26 -10.27 -14.47
C ASN A 116 12.73 -11.04 -13.24
N GLU A 117 13.48 -12.04 -12.82
CA GLU A 117 13.18 -12.85 -11.64
C GLU A 117 13.97 -12.31 -10.44
N GLY A 118 13.41 -12.41 -9.25
CA GLY A 118 14.09 -12.07 -8.00
C GLY A 118 13.98 -13.21 -6.99
N SER A 119 14.67 -13.07 -5.88
CA SER A 119 14.58 -13.98 -4.73
C SER A 119 14.07 -13.26 -3.49
N HIS A 120 13.28 -13.97 -2.69
CA HIS A 120 12.73 -13.51 -1.42
C HIS A 120 12.58 -14.69 -0.48
N PRO A 121 13.00 -14.61 0.78
CA PRO A 121 12.98 -15.78 1.67
C PRO A 121 11.57 -16.28 2.02
N GLU A 122 10.56 -15.43 1.90
CA GLU A 122 9.16 -15.77 2.21
C GLU A 122 8.33 -16.18 1.00
N TYR A 123 8.84 -15.97 -0.22
CA TYR A 123 8.08 -16.26 -1.45
C TYR A 123 8.83 -17.29 -2.32
N THR A 124 8.09 -18.21 -2.88
CA THR A 124 8.63 -19.23 -3.81
C THR A 124 9.11 -18.62 -5.12
N SER A 125 8.53 -17.50 -5.52
CA SER A 125 8.92 -16.73 -6.71
C SER A 125 8.51 -15.27 -6.48
N ILE A 126 9.32 -14.35 -6.97
CA ILE A 126 9.00 -12.93 -7.03
C ILE A 126 9.52 -12.35 -8.34
N ASN A 127 8.65 -11.67 -9.06
CA ASN A 127 8.97 -10.93 -10.28
C ASN A 127 8.08 -9.66 -10.34
N PRO A 128 8.33 -8.73 -11.27
CA PRO A 128 7.57 -7.49 -11.33
C PRO A 128 6.06 -7.68 -11.50
N LEU A 129 5.60 -8.72 -12.20
CA LEU A 129 4.16 -8.99 -12.37
C LEU A 129 3.50 -9.46 -11.09
N LEU A 130 4.16 -10.34 -10.34
CA LEU A 130 3.70 -10.80 -9.02
C LEU A 130 3.74 -9.65 -8.02
N TRP A 131 4.80 -8.84 -8.06
CA TRP A 131 4.92 -7.67 -7.19
C TRP A 131 3.86 -6.61 -7.50
N LEU A 132 3.59 -6.32 -8.78
CA LEU A 132 2.51 -5.43 -9.20
C LEU A 132 1.14 -5.91 -8.69
N ARG A 133 0.85 -7.21 -8.79
CA ARG A 133 -0.36 -7.81 -8.24
C ARG A 133 -0.42 -7.69 -6.72
N HIS A 134 0.71 -7.95 -6.05
CA HIS A 134 0.79 -7.83 -4.59
C HIS A 134 0.47 -6.40 -4.13
N VAL A 135 1.00 -5.37 -4.79
CA VAL A 135 0.72 -3.96 -4.47
C VAL A 135 -0.76 -3.64 -4.65
N LEU A 136 -1.40 -4.11 -5.71
CA LEU A 136 -2.84 -3.97 -5.90
C LEU A 136 -3.63 -4.58 -4.75
N MET A 137 -3.31 -5.81 -4.36
CA MET A 137 -4.00 -6.49 -3.27
C MET A 137 -3.75 -5.82 -1.92
N HIS A 138 -2.55 -5.29 -1.70
CA HIS A 138 -2.20 -4.54 -0.50
C HIS A 138 -3.02 -3.24 -0.37
N ASP A 139 -3.10 -2.45 -1.45
CA ASP A 139 -3.90 -1.23 -1.45
C ASP A 139 -5.38 -1.52 -1.17
N HIS A 140 -5.96 -2.49 -1.88
CA HIS A 140 -7.36 -2.88 -1.69
C HIS A 140 -7.62 -3.45 -0.30
N PHE A 141 -6.69 -4.20 0.27
CA PHE A 141 -6.82 -4.70 1.64
C PHE A 141 -6.95 -3.57 2.64
N HIS A 142 -6.06 -2.56 2.57
CA HIS A 142 -6.12 -1.44 3.51
C HIS A 142 -7.32 -0.53 3.29
N MET A 143 -7.73 -0.29 2.03
CA MET A 143 -8.95 0.46 1.72
C MET A 143 -10.20 -0.27 2.18
N TYR A 144 -10.30 -1.58 1.98
CA TYR A 144 -11.37 -2.40 2.51
C TYR A 144 -11.46 -2.32 4.05
N ARG A 145 -10.30 -2.33 4.74
CA ARG A 145 -10.26 -2.17 6.20
C ARG A 145 -10.74 -0.80 6.64
N ILE A 146 -10.42 0.26 5.89
CA ILE A 146 -10.93 1.62 6.13
C ILE A 146 -12.47 1.63 6.01
N GLU A 147 -13.01 1.11 4.92
CA GLU A 147 -14.45 1.02 4.68
C GLU A 147 -15.17 0.17 5.75
N GLU A 148 -14.63 -1.00 6.08
CA GLU A 148 -15.17 -1.85 7.14
C GLU A 148 -15.23 -1.11 8.49
N LEU A 149 -14.15 -0.42 8.87
CA LEU A 149 -14.10 0.36 10.10
C LEU A 149 -15.03 1.58 10.07
N LEU A 150 -15.31 2.14 8.90
CA LEU A 150 -16.28 3.23 8.73
C LEU A 150 -17.71 2.75 8.89
N LEU A 151 -18.10 1.69 8.18
CA LEU A 151 -19.51 1.29 8.01
C LEU A 151 -20.02 0.34 9.09
N THR A 152 -19.12 -0.42 9.73
CA THR A 152 -19.54 -1.50 10.64
C THR A 152 -19.90 -0.96 12.03
N THR A 153 -20.98 -1.47 12.61
CA THR A 153 -21.42 -1.09 13.95
C THR A 153 -20.47 -1.57 15.04
N GLU A 154 -20.39 -0.84 16.17
CA GLU A 154 -19.55 -1.21 17.32
C GLU A 154 -19.86 -2.62 17.86
N GLU A 155 -21.13 -3.01 17.87
CA GLU A 155 -21.54 -4.34 18.31
C GLU A 155 -20.90 -5.44 17.47
N TYR A 156 -20.88 -5.26 16.14
CA TYR A 156 -20.28 -6.24 15.23
C TYR A 156 -18.77 -6.28 15.33
N LEU A 157 -18.10 -5.12 15.41
CA LEU A 157 -16.64 -5.04 15.52
C LEU A 157 -16.08 -5.67 16.81
N ARG A 158 -16.92 -5.83 17.84
CA ARG A 158 -16.52 -6.44 19.12
C ARG A 158 -16.80 -7.94 19.22
N LYS A 159 -17.43 -8.52 18.20
CA LYS A 159 -17.61 -9.98 18.17
C LYS A 159 -16.27 -10.69 18.03
N PRO A 160 -15.99 -11.73 18.83
CA PRO A 160 -14.75 -12.48 18.80
C PRO A 160 -14.56 -13.26 17.49
#